data_c0fad2127b8b900cb3f47eec6d93591b
#
_entry.id   c0fad2127b8b900cb3f47eec6d93591b
#
_cell.length_a   1.000
_cell.length_b   1.000
_cell.length_c   1.000
_cell.angle_alpha   90.00
_cell.angle_beta   90.00
_cell.angle_gamma   90.00
#
_symmetry.space_group_name_H-M   'P 1'
#
loop_
_entity.id
_entity.type
_entity.pdbx_description
1 polymer ?
#
loop_
_entity_poly.entity_id
_entity_poly.type
_entity_poly.pdbx_seq_one_letter_code
_entity_poly.pdbx_strand_id
1 'polypeptide(L)'
;MKSLPLVFGLILCASLYQLSHAQESPDPSQEDYAYLTRMHVPEPVIRCVAAFDRWVALTPKYDTFIVPDRRVLGAKIDNDTTIFSPVNPIPVDEVIAMRAFAKVRGGSQWTRVDSRCGVRDGRVAGVSLSPNVRPKIVR
;
A
#
# COMPACT_ATOMS: atom_id res chain seq x y z
N MET A 1 -36.99 73.48 -14.62
CA MET A 1 -37.05 73.17 -13.19
C MET A 1 -37.76 71.85 -12.97
N LYS A 2 -37.12 70.77 -12.99
CA LYS A 2 -37.64 69.51 -12.44
C LYS A 2 -36.48 68.57 -12.40
N SER A 3 -36.01 68.33 -11.19
CA SER A 3 -34.92 67.41 -10.86
C SER A 3 -35.36 65.95 -11.05
N LEU A 4 -34.66 65.20 -11.86
CA LEU A 4 -34.78 63.75 -11.92
C LEU A 4 -33.75 63.12 -10.94
N PRO A 5 -34.18 62.24 -10.05
CA PRO A 5 -33.21 61.48 -9.28
C PRO A 5 -32.73 60.28 -10.09
N LEU A 6 -31.42 60.19 -10.26
CA LEU A 6 -30.70 59.01 -10.78
C LEU A 6 -30.77 57.84 -9.75
N VAL A 7 -31.54 56.85 -10.11
CA VAL A 7 -31.51 55.59 -9.34
C VAL A 7 -30.26 54.77 -9.77
N PHE A 8 -29.26 54.76 -8.91
CA PHE A 8 -28.11 53.89 -9.04
C PHE A 8 -28.52 52.47 -8.63
N GLY A 9 -28.72 51.62 -9.61
CA GLY A 9 -28.92 50.20 -9.41
C GLY A 9 -27.60 49.52 -9.03
N LEU A 10 -27.46 49.17 -7.76
CA LEU A 10 -26.36 48.35 -7.27
C LEU A 10 -26.60 46.90 -7.72
N ILE A 11 -25.91 46.48 -8.77
CA ILE A 11 -25.85 45.07 -9.16
C ILE A 11 -24.87 44.40 -8.22
N LEU A 12 -25.40 43.68 -7.22
CA LEU A 12 -24.64 42.75 -6.40
C LEU A 12 -24.29 41.52 -7.26
N CYS A 13 -23.09 41.51 -7.83
CA CYS A 13 -22.49 40.26 -8.34
C CYS A 13 -22.14 39.36 -7.17
N ALA A 14 -23.05 38.48 -6.79
CA ALA A 14 -22.77 37.36 -5.93
C ALA A 14 -21.89 36.39 -6.71
N SER A 15 -20.59 36.54 -6.55
CA SER A 15 -19.61 35.57 -7.02
C SER A 15 -19.80 34.28 -6.22
N LEU A 16 -20.53 33.34 -6.80
CA LEU A 16 -20.57 31.95 -6.34
C LEU A 16 -19.17 31.35 -6.51
N TYR A 17 -18.38 31.41 -5.46
CA TYR A 17 -17.20 30.59 -5.32
C TYR A 17 -17.69 29.14 -5.23
N GLN A 18 -17.80 28.47 -6.38
CA GLN A 18 -17.85 27.03 -6.41
C GLN A 18 -16.48 26.54 -5.93
N LEU A 19 -16.41 26.19 -4.65
CA LEU A 19 -15.35 25.32 -4.17
C LEU A 19 -15.53 24.00 -4.94
N SER A 20 -14.79 23.88 -6.03
CA SER A 20 -14.53 22.59 -6.64
C SER A 20 -13.78 21.76 -5.60
N HIS A 21 -14.51 20.97 -4.83
CA HIS A 21 -13.93 19.86 -4.11
C HIS A 21 -13.43 18.93 -5.19
N ALA A 22 -12.15 19.07 -5.52
CA ALA A 22 -11.45 18.01 -6.23
C ALA A 22 -11.63 16.76 -5.36
N GLN A 23 -12.49 15.85 -5.80
CA GLN A 23 -12.59 14.52 -5.23
C GLN A 23 -11.24 13.89 -5.49
N GLU A 24 -10.38 13.98 -4.49
CA GLU A 24 -9.12 13.26 -4.45
C GLU A 24 -9.50 11.79 -4.57
N SER A 25 -9.14 11.17 -5.70
CA SER A 25 -9.37 9.74 -5.90
C SER A 25 -8.73 9.02 -4.73
N PRO A 26 -9.47 8.15 -4.02
CA PRO A 26 -8.90 7.45 -2.86
C PRO A 26 -7.62 6.76 -3.29
N ASP A 27 -6.58 6.89 -2.45
CA ASP A 27 -5.32 6.18 -2.66
C ASP A 27 -5.63 4.67 -2.77
N PRO A 28 -5.22 3.99 -3.86
CA PRO A 28 -5.48 2.56 -4.04
C PRO A 28 -5.09 1.72 -2.81
N SER A 29 -4.06 2.14 -2.08
CA SER A 29 -3.64 1.49 -0.84
C SER A 29 -4.70 1.58 0.29
N GLN A 30 -5.53 2.61 0.30
CA GLN A 30 -6.63 2.74 1.27
C GLN A 30 -7.82 1.86 0.92
N GLU A 31 -8.11 1.69 -0.37
CA GLU A 31 -9.18 0.79 -0.82
C GLU A 31 -8.83 -0.67 -0.49
N ASP A 32 -7.59 -1.08 -0.75
CA ASP A 32 -7.10 -2.42 -0.43
C ASP A 32 -7.12 -2.67 1.08
N TYR A 33 -6.72 -1.69 1.88
CA TYR A 33 -6.77 -1.79 3.34
C TYR A 33 -8.20 -2.00 3.84
N ALA A 34 -9.15 -1.18 3.36
CA ALA A 34 -10.56 -1.30 3.73
C ALA A 34 -11.17 -2.63 3.28
N TYR A 35 -10.79 -3.13 2.11
CA TYR A 35 -11.21 -4.44 1.60
C TYR A 35 -10.73 -5.58 2.50
N LEU A 36 -9.44 -5.63 2.83
CA LEU A 36 -8.86 -6.67 3.68
C LEU A 36 -9.43 -6.63 5.11
N THR A 37 -9.72 -5.43 5.62
CA THR A 37 -10.38 -5.26 6.92
C THR A 37 -11.78 -5.86 6.91
N ARG A 38 -12.57 -5.64 5.85
CA ARG A 38 -13.91 -6.26 5.70
C ARG A 38 -13.84 -7.78 5.61
N MET A 39 -12.77 -8.32 5.07
CA MET A 39 -12.51 -9.76 5.03
C MET A 39 -12.03 -10.34 6.38
N HIS A 40 -11.94 -9.53 7.43
CA HIS A 40 -11.44 -9.92 8.76
C HIS A 40 -9.99 -10.43 8.75
N VAL A 41 -9.17 -9.91 7.84
CA VAL A 41 -7.73 -10.19 7.83
C VAL A 41 -7.10 -9.51 9.06
N PRO A 42 -6.23 -10.20 9.82
CA PRO A 42 -5.52 -9.59 10.95
C PRO A 42 -4.74 -8.35 10.53
N GLU A 43 -4.80 -7.30 11.32
CA GLU A 43 -4.18 -6.03 10.99
C GLU A 43 -2.67 -6.12 10.69
N PRO A 44 -1.85 -6.91 11.41
CA PRO A 44 -0.45 -7.08 11.07
C PRO A 44 -0.24 -7.63 9.64
N VAL A 45 -1.11 -8.54 9.21
CA VAL A 45 -1.08 -9.09 7.84
C VAL A 45 -1.39 -8.01 6.81
N ILE A 46 -2.42 -7.18 7.05
CA ILE A 46 -2.78 -6.06 6.16
C ILE A 46 -1.61 -5.09 6.02
N ARG A 47 -0.96 -4.74 7.14
CA ARG A 47 0.22 -3.86 7.14
C ARG A 47 1.39 -4.45 6.36
N CYS A 48 1.59 -5.76 6.45
CA CYS A 48 2.59 -6.46 5.65
C CYS A 48 2.29 -6.40 4.16
N VAL A 49 1.05 -6.64 3.73
CA VAL A 49 0.64 -6.53 2.32
C VAL A 49 0.94 -5.12 1.80
N ALA A 50 0.51 -4.09 2.51
CA ALA A 50 0.76 -2.70 2.14
C ALA A 50 2.27 -2.35 2.08
N ALA A 51 3.07 -2.91 2.98
CA ALA A 51 4.52 -2.72 2.96
C ALA A 51 5.18 -3.39 1.74
N PHE A 52 4.70 -4.59 1.35
CA PHE A 52 5.18 -5.27 0.15
C PHE A 52 4.84 -4.50 -1.12
N ASP A 53 3.63 -3.99 -1.27
CA ASP A 53 3.22 -3.20 -2.43
C ASP A 53 4.15 -2.01 -2.64
N ARG A 54 4.39 -1.23 -1.58
CA ARG A 54 5.29 -0.08 -1.65
C ARG A 54 6.74 -0.47 -1.96
N TRP A 55 7.23 -1.52 -1.31
CA TRP A 55 8.62 -1.92 -1.46
C TRP A 55 8.90 -2.56 -2.83
N VAL A 56 8.01 -3.43 -3.32
CA VAL A 56 8.17 -4.13 -4.60
C VAL A 56 8.22 -3.13 -5.75
N ALA A 57 7.40 -2.09 -5.71
CA ALA A 57 7.41 -1.02 -6.71
C ALA A 57 8.78 -0.32 -6.85
N LEU A 58 9.59 -0.33 -5.80
CA LEU A 58 10.93 0.26 -5.77
C LEU A 58 12.05 -0.72 -6.13
N THR A 59 11.75 -2.02 -6.26
CA THR A 59 12.78 -3.01 -6.59
C THR A 59 13.11 -3.02 -8.08
N PRO A 60 14.34 -3.36 -8.48
CA PRO A 60 14.70 -3.38 -9.90
C PRO A 60 14.11 -4.57 -10.66
N LYS A 61 13.75 -5.66 -9.97
CA LYS A 61 13.30 -6.91 -10.59
C LYS A 61 11.80 -6.97 -10.82
N TYR A 62 11.03 -6.44 -9.90
CA TYR A 62 9.57 -6.49 -9.93
C TYR A 62 8.98 -5.09 -9.87
N ASP A 63 7.75 -4.92 -10.36
CA ASP A 63 7.02 -3.66 -10.30
C ASP A 63 5.65 -3.78 -9.62
N THR A 64 5.12 -4.99 -9.50
CA THR A 64 3.79 -5.23 -8.94
C THR A 64 3.82 -6.47 -8.04
N PHE A 65 3.07 -6.41 -6.95
CA PHE A 65 2.93 -7.49 -5.98
C PHE A 65 1.44 -7.78 -5.76
N ILE A 66 1.05 -9.04 -5.79
CA ILE A 66 -0.33 -9.47 -5.55
C ILE A 66 -0.34 -10.66 -4.61
N VAL A 67 -1.14 -10.58 -3.56
CA VAL A 67 -1.47 -11.70 -2.69
C VAL A 67 -2.92 -12.07 -2.92
N PRO A 68 -3.22 -13.26 -3.47
CA PRO A 68 -4.60 -13.72 -3.60
C PRO A 68 -5.29 -13.83 -2.23
N ASP A 69 -6.59 -13.57 -2.16
CA ASP A 69 -7.38 -13.57 -0.92
C ASP A 69 -7.17 -14.81 -0.05
N ARG A 70 -7.17 -15.99 -0.68
CA ARG A 70 -6.89 -17.24 0.02
C ARG A 70 -5.53 -17.26 0.71
N ARG A 71 -4.55 -16.57 0.16
CA ARG A 71 -3.19 -16.51 0.68
C ARG A 71 -3.07 -15.50 1.81
N VAL A 72 -3.78 -14.40 1.70
CA VAL A 72 -3.88 -13.41 2.76
C VAL A 72 -4.58 -14.02 3.98
N LEU A 73 -5.74 -14.67 3.77
CA LEU A 73 -6.49 -15.34 4.83
C LEU A 73 -5.72 -16.52 5.44
N GLY A 74 -4.86 -17.17 4.66
CA GLY A 74 -3.99 -18.28 5.10
C GLY A 74 -2.58 -17.86 5.47
N ALA A 75 -2.34 -16.57 5.74
CA ALA A 75 -1.04 -16.08 6.19
C ALA A 75 -0.63 -16.76 7.50
N LYS A 76 0.63 -17.18 7.56
CA LYS A 76 1.18 -17.78 8.77
C LYS A 76 1.78 -16.70 9.63
N ILE A 77 1.33 -16.63 10.88
CA ILE A 77 1.86 -15.73 11.90
C ILE A 77 2.68 -16.56 12.87
N ASP A 78 3.96 -16.26 12.96
CA ASP A 78 4.93 -16.93 13.84
C ASP A 78 5.35 -15.91 14.92
N ASN A 79 4.90 -16.15 16.14
CA ASN A 79 5.22 -15.34 17.33
C ASN A 79 6.45 -15.89 18.10
N ASP A 80 6.98 -17.03 17.70
CA ASP A 80 8.14 -17.63 18.37
C ASP A 80 9.46 -17.12 17.80
N THR A 81 9.42 -16.61 16.56
CA THR A 81 10.59 -15.99 15.92
C THR A 81 10.80 -14.57 16.42
N THR A 82 11.87 -14.35 17.18
CA THR A 82 12.22 -13.05 17.78
C THR A 82 13.20 -12.22 16.96
N ILE A 83 13.79 -12.82 15.91
CA ILE A 83 14.74 -12.15 15.02
C ILE A 83 14.37 -12.43 13.58
N PHE A 84 14.26 -11.37 12.80
CA PHE A 84 14.03 -11.40 11.38
C PHE A 84 15.26 -10.86 10.65
N SER A 85 15.81 -11.63 9.72
CA SER A 85 17.07 -11.31 9.04
C SER A 85 16.89 -11.25 7.53
N PRO A 86 16.32 -10.18 6.97
CA PRO A 86 16.24 -10.00 5.52
C PRO A 86 17.62 -9.67 4.91
N VAL A 87 18.39 -8.80 5.57
CA VAL A 87 19.78 -8.43 5.26
C VAL A 87 20.59 -8.39 6.54
N ASN A 88 20.10 -7.67 7.54
CA ASN A 88 20.66 -7.61 8.89
C ASN A 88 19.64 -8.15 9.88
N PRO A 89 20.09 -8.75 11.01
CA PRO A 89 19.17 -9.20 12.04
C PRO A 89 18.42 -8.01 12.68
N ILE A 90 17.09 -8.13 12.74
CA ILE A 90 16.19 -7.14 13.32
C ILE A 90 15.37 -7.84 14.39
N PRO A 91 15.27 -7.31 15.63
CA PRO A 91 14.36 -7.83 16.64
C PRO A 91 12.91 -7.60 16.21
N VAL A 92 12.07 -8.63 16.36
CA VAL A 92 10.65 -8.61 15.99
C VAL A 92 9.82 -9.32 17.05
N ASP A 93 8.51 -9.04 17.06
CA ASP A 93 7.54 -9.72 17.92
C ASP A 93 6.89 -10.89 17.20
N GLU A 94 6.78 -10.77 15.89
CA GLU A 94 6.18 -11.78 15.03
C GLU A 94 6.74 -11.72 13.61
N VAL A 95 6.69 -12.86 12.92
CA VAL A 95 7.00 -12.97 11.49
C VAL A 95 5.78 -13.47 10.74
N ILE A 96 5.38 -12.75 9.72
CA ILE A 96 4.25 -13.11 8.88
C ILE A 96 4.75 -13.62 7.54
N ALA A 97 4.30 -14.80 7.14
CA ALA A 97 4.68 -15.45 5.89
C ALA A 97 3.47 -15.69 5.00
N MET A 98 3.58 -15.32 3.72
CA MET A 98 2.56 -15.51 2.70
C MET A 98 3.17 -15.94 1.38
N ARG A 99 2.42 -16.71 0.59
CA ARG A 99 2.74 -16.93 -0.82
C ARG A 99 2.04 -15.90 -1.68
N ALA A 100 2.77 -15.31 -2.60
CA ALA A 100 2.30 -14.22 -3.44
C ALA A 100 2.77 -14.39 -4.89
N PHE A 101 2.45 -13.41 -5.71
CA PHE A 101 2.97 -13.27 -7.06
C PHE A 101 3.57 -11.88 -7.22
N ALA A 102 4.69 -11.82 -7.92
CA ALA A 102 5.33 -10.56 -8.30
C ALA A 102 5.49 -10.51 -9.82
N LYS A 103 5.13 -9.38 -10.41
CA LYS A 103 5.27 -9.16 -11.85
C LYS A 103 6.67 -8.65 -12.16
N VAL A 104 7.32 -9.28 -13.13
CA VAL A 104 8.65 -8.86 -13.59
C VAL A 104 8.53 -7.47 -14.24
N ARG A 105 9.41 -6.57 -13.83
CA ARG A 105 9.42 -5.17 -14.31
C ARG A 105 9.58 -5.09 -15.82
N GLY A 106 8.76 -4.26 -16.44
CA GLY A 106 8.78 -4.03 -17.89
C GLY A 106 8.24 -5.18 -18.74
N GLY A 107 7.69 -6.22 -18.12
CA GLY A 107 7.14 -7.37 -18.82
C GLY A 107 5.74 -7.75 -18.34
N SER A 108 5.22 -8.85 -18.88
CA SER A 108 3.92 -9.43 -18.47
C SER A 108 4.06 -10.69 -17.61
N GLN A 109 5.29 -11.11 -17.31
CA GLN A 109 5.56 -12.35 -16.60
C GLN A 109 5.34 -12.19 -15.09
N TRP A 110 4.57 -13.12 -14.53
CA TRP A 110 4.36 -13.26 -13.10
C TRP A 110 5.20 -14.38 -12.53
N THR A 111 5.84 -14.11 -11.40
CA THR A 111 6.66 -15.08 -10.67
C THR A 111 6.01 -15.37 -9.33
N ARG A 112 5.92 -16.64 -8.97
CA ARG A 112 5.50 -17.05 -7.63
C ARG A 112 6.62 -16.70 -6.65
N VAL A 113 6.27 -16.04 -5.55
CA VAL A 113 7.20 -15.61 -4.51
C VAL A 113 6.70 -16.01 -3.13
N ASP A 114 7.62 -16.29 -2.23
CA ASP A 114 7.35 -16.41 -0.80
C ASP A 114 7.73 -15.07 -0.14
N SER A 115 6.76 -14.43 0.50
CA SER A 115 6.94 -13.17 1.18
C SER A 115 7.00 -13.38 2.69
N ARG A 116 7.94 -12.72 3.35
CA ARG A 116 8.10 -12.71 4.81
C ARG A 116 8.26 -11.29 5.32
N CYS A 117 7.57 -10.98 6.40
CA CYS A 117 7.48 -9.66 6.99
C CYS A 117 7.70 -9.78 8.50
N GLY A 118 8.68 -9.07 9.02
CA GLY A 118 8.89 -8.93 10.45
C GLY A 118 8.12 -7.74 11.00
N VAL A 119 7.38 -7.95 12.08
CA VAL A 119 6.60 -6.92 12.77
C VAL A 119 7.13 -6.71 14.18
N ARG A 120 7.25 -5.45 14.59
CA ARG A 120 7.64 -5.05 15.94
C ARG A 120 6.77 -3.89 16.39
N ASP A 121 6.24 -3.99 17.61
CA ASP A 121 5.35 -2.98 18.20
C ASP A 121 4.19 -2.60 17.24
N GLY A 122 3.62 -3.60 16.55
CA GLY A 122 2.55 -3.44 15.57
C GLY A 122 2.95 -2.75 14.26
N ARG A 123 4.25 -2.54 14.01
CA ARG A 123 4.78 -1.90 12.80
C ARG A 123 5.65 -2.86 12.02
N VAL A 124 5.63 -2.73 10.70
CA VAL A 124 6.53 -3.50 9.84
C VAL A 124 7.96 -3.01 10.04
N ALA A 125 8.82 -3.91 10.51
CA ALA A 125 10.23 -3.66 10.75
C ALA A 125 11.11 -4.09 9.56
N GLY A 126 10.66 -5.06 8.75
CA GLY A 126 11.39 -5.52 7.58
C GLY A 126 10.56 -6.43 6.70
N VAL A 127 10.97 -6.55 5.44
CA VAL A 127 10.33 -7.39 4.43
C VAL A 127 11.37 -8.15 3.63
N SER A 128 11.01 -9.35 3.17
CA SER A 128 11.84 -10.14 2.24
C SER A 128 10.99 -10.93 1.26
N LEU A 129 11.51 -11.13 0.06
CA LEU A 129 10.94 -11.98 -0.98
C LEU A 129 11.92 -13.08 -1.35
N SER A 130 11.41 -14.29 -1.60
CA SER A 130 12.15 -15.39 -2.17
C SER A 130 11.39 -15.97 -3.39
N PRO A 131 11.99 -16.16 -4.55
CA PRO A 131 13.41 -15.97 -4.83
C PRO A 131 13.84 -14.51 -4.73
N ASN A 132 15.04 -14.33 -4.18
CA ASN A 132 15.56 -13.02 -3.82
C ASN A 132 15.66 -12.12 -5.05
N VAL A 133 15.41 -10.84 -4.86
CA VAL A 133 15.53 -9.78 -5.88
C VAL A 133 17.00 -9.63 -6.37
N ARG A 134 17.96 -10.10 -5.60
CA ARG A 134 19.36 -10.08 -6.02
C ARG A 134 19.59 -11.08 -7.16
N PRO A 135 20.20 -10.65 -8.27
CA PRO A 135 20.56 -11.56 -9.34
C PRO A 135 21.43 -12.68 -8.78
N LYS A 136 21.08 -13.93 -9.08
CA LYS A 136 21.91 -15.08 -8.78
C LYS A 136 23.15 -14.94 -9.66
N ILE A 137 24.29 -14.65 -9.06
CA ILE A 137 25.57 -14.71 -9.78
C ILE A 137 25.82 -16.18 -10.05
N VAL A 138 25.57 -16.58 -11.28
CA VAL A 138 25.99 -17.90 -11.77
C VAL A 138 27.47 -17.75 -12.10
N ARG A 139 28.31 -18.36 -11.27
CA ARG A 139 29.73 -18.56 -11.60
C ARG A 139 29.88 -19.80 -12.46
#